data_ede1326ac3be07ee7d63abaf522a4089
#
_entry.id   ede1326ac3be07ee7d63abaf522a4089
#
_cell.length_a   1.000
_cell.length_b   1.000
_cell.length_c   1.000
_cell.angle_alpha   90.00
_cell.angle_beta   90.00
_cell.angle_gamma   90.00
#
_symmetry.space_group_name_H-M   'P 1'
#
loop_
_entity.id
_entity.type
_entity.pdbx_description
1 polymer ?
#
loop_
_entity_poly.entity_id
_entity_poly.type
_entity_poly.pdbx_seq_one_letter_code
_entity_poly.pdbx_strand_id
1 'polypeptide(L)'
;EDINRIVYVIPALDGSLLVGEIYQYGLLDDNIELYSQMMPALMGVDEMAGYLVNIVLRIMPNADLNTILDVVAFDLVNDYMKYSTLLWGLVPSGNYEPCREMYLMDDSMAVIREQTDWFYNAQKNSDANIKEAVSQGVKVFDIVDYNVPLYEIIDSWDDVNADGVIHLDSTSMGAYSVGVAKELPKDYVSTVNNCTNPNHDHSDPRNIVDANTGLLPCTTFYFYNQNHESTGSNDVIMKLVSE
;
A
#
# COMPACT_ATOMS: atom_id res chain seq x y z
N GLU A 1 -19.16 9.66 -22.92
CA GLU A 1 -19.00 8.20 -23.06
C GLU A 1 -19.25 7.58 -21.69
N ASP A 2 -20.11 6.57 -21.66
CA ASP A 2 -20.45 5.91 -20.39
C ASP A 2 -19.38 4.85 -20.08
N ILE A 3 -18.86 4.83 -18.84
CA ILE A 3 -17.97 3.79 -18.36
C ILE A 3 -18.83 2.55 -18.10
N ASN A 4 -18.53 1.45 -18.78
CA ASN A 4 -19.25 0.19 -18.61
C ASN A 4 -18.43 -0.90 -17.93
N ARG A 5 -17.11 -0.71 -17.80
CA ARG A 5 -16.18 -1.63 -17.16
C ARG A 5 -15.01 -0.88 -16.52
N ILE A 6 -14.61 -1.33 -15.34
CA ILE A 6 -13.40 -0.91 -14.61
C ILE A 6 -12.62 -2.18 -14.26
N VAL A 7 -11.32 -2.17 -14.47
CA VAL A 7 -10.40 -3.23 -14.02
C VAL A 7 -9.34 -2.58 -13.16
N TYR A 8 -9.33 -2.93 -11.89
CA TYR A 8 -8.23 -2.60 -10.99
C TYR A 8 -7.14 -3.65 -11.14
N VAL A 9 -5.89 -3.24 -11.15
CA VAL A 9 -4.72 -4.14 -11.21
C VAL A 9 -3.81 -3.78 -10.06
N ILE A 10 -3.75 -4.66 -9.07
CA ILE A 10 -2.98 -4.44 -7.83
C ILE A 10 -3.12 -3.01 -7.29
N PRO A 11 -4.36 -2.54 -7.06
CA PRO A 11 -4.60 -1.16 -6.67
C PRO A 11 -4.14 -0.89 -5.25
N ALA A 12 -3.68 0.32 -4.96
CA ALA A 12 -3.39 0.80 -3.61
C ALA A 12 -4.57 1.63 -3.08
N LEU A 13 -5.76 1.02 -2.94
CA LEU A 13 -7.00 1.75 -2.62
C LEU A 13 -7.04 2.30 -1.20
N ASP A 14 -6.34 1.67 -0.26
CA ASP A 14 -6.07 2.24 1.07
C ASP A 14 -4.57 2.53 1.27
N GLY A 15 -3.90 2.95 0.20
CA GLY A 15 -2.51 3.37 0.24
C GLY A 15 -1.51 2.23 0.43
N SER A 16 -0.31 2.61 0.89
CA SER A 16 0.81 1.72 1.18
C SER A 16 1.26 1.91 2.63
N LEU A 17 1.39 0.81 3.38
CA LEU A 17 1.89 0.84 4.75
C LEU A 17 3.27 1.50 4.82
N LEU A 18 4.17 1.20 3.88
CA LEU A 18 5.49 1.82 3.83
C LEU A 18 5.41 3.35 3.79
N VAL A 19 4.56 3.88 2.91
CA VAL A 19 4.42 5.33 2.78
C VAL A 19 3.82 5.93 4.05
N GLY A 20 2.84 5.27 4.65
CA GLY A 20 2.25 5.67 5.92
C GLY A 20 3.29 5.74 7.04
N GLU A 21 4.11 4.70 7.18
CA GLU A 21 5.17 4.63 8.20
C GLU A 21 6.26 5.69 7.97
N ILE A 22 6.70 5.92 6.73
CA ILE A 22 7.66 6.99 6.44
C ILE A 22 7.12 8.35 6.89
N TYR A 23 5.85 8.66 6.60
CA TYR A 23 5.25 9.93 7.03
C TYR A 23 5.06 10.02 8.55
N GLN A 24 4.95 8.90 9.26
CA GLN A 24 4.82 8.86 10.72
C GLN A 24 6.14 8.63 11.46
N TYR A 25 7.24 8.51 10.76
CA TYR A 25 8.56 8.12 11.31
C TYR A 25 8.60 6.75 11.99
N GLY A 26 7.56 5.91 11.84
CA GLY A 26 7.45 4.62 12.52
C GLY A 26 8.53 3.62 12.12
N LEU A 27 8.99 3.67 10.86
CA LEU A 27 10.05 2.79 10.37
C LEU A 27 11.41 3.04 11.02
N LEU A 28 11.62 4.23 11.57
CA LEU A 28 12.92 4.64 12.09
C LEU A 28 13.27 3.94 13.40
N ASP A 29 12.25 3.66 14.22
CA ASP A 29 12.47 3.06 15.55
C ASP A 29 12.86 1.57 15.48
N ASP A 30 12.42 0.83 14.43
CA ASP A 30 12.55 -0.64 14.40
C ASP A 30 13.40 -1.19 13.24
N ASN A 31 13.80 -0.42 12.23
CA ASN A 31 14.36 -0.96 10.99
C ASN A 31 15.59 -0.23 10.42
N ILE A 32 16.67 -0.21 11.21
CA ILE A 32 18.00 0.26 10.77
C ILE A 32 18.44 -0.48 9.48
N GLU A 33 18.09 -1.74 9.36
CA GLU A 33 18.49 -2.59 8.23
C GLU A 33 17.82 -2.15 6.92
N LEU A 34 16.53 -1.76 6.95
CA LEU A 34 15.84 -1.18 5.81
C LEU A 34 16.57 0.06 5.27
N TYR A 35 16.91 0.99 6.16
CA TYR A 35 17.60 2.22 5.75
C TYR A 35 19.01 1.95 5.25
N SER A 36 19.72 1.00 5.83
CA SER A 36 21.05 0.60 5.35
C SER A 36 21.01 0.02 3.94
N GLN A 37 19.91 -0.62 3.56
CA GLN A 37 19.71 -1.21 2.23
C GLN A 37 19.08 -0.20 1.25
N MET A 38 18.15 0.64 1.71
CA MET A 38 17.57 1.70 0.88
C MET A 38 18.53 2.86 0.61
N MET A 39 19.42 3.17 1.55
CA MET A 39 20.38 4.27 1.42
C MET A 39 21.25 4.19 0.15
N PRO A 40 21.82 3.03 -0.24
CA PRO A 40 22.56 2.93 -1.50
C PRO A 40 21.69 3.20 -2.73
N ALA A 41 20.40 2.79 -2.71
CA ALA A 41 19.46 3.04 -3.79
C ALA A 41 19.05 4.53 -3.85
N LEU A 42 18.78 5.15 -2.71
CA LEU A 42 18.50 6.57 -2.58
C LEU A 42 19.73 7.42 -2.96
N MET A 43 20.93 7.01 -2.54
CA MET A 43 22.19 7.66 -2.88
C MET A 43 22.56 7.51 -4.37
N GLY A 44 22.11 6.43 -5.03
CA GLY A 44 22.30 6.22 -6.47
C GLY A 44 21.36 7.03 -7.35
N VAL A 45 20.23 7.48 -6.79
CA VAL A 45 19.18 8.24 -7.51
C VAL A 45 19.30 9.74 -7.25
N ASP A 46 19.85 10.15 -6.10
CA ASP A 46 19.98 11.57 -5.74
C ASP A 46 21.32 11.86 -5.06
N GLU A 47 22.19 12.59 -5.74
CA GLU A 47 23.45 13.11 -5.17
C GLU A 47 23.21 13.91 -3.86
N MET A 48 21.99 14.43 -3.67
CA MET A 48 21.61 15.26 -2.55
C MET A 48 21.36 14.43 -1.27
N ALA A 49 20.76 13.23 -1.35
CA ALA A 49 20.60 12.36 -0.19
C ALA A 49 21.97 11.90 0.36
N GLY A 50 22.88 11.52 -0.53
CA GLY A 50 24.27 11.21 -0.16
C GLY A 50 25.03 12.42 0.43
N TYR A 51 24.72 13.61 -0.03
CA TYR A 51 25.30 14.85 0.51
C TYR A 51 24.78 15.16 1.91
N LEU A 52 23.49 15.00 2.17
CA LEU A 52 22.87 15.18 3.49
C LEU A 52 23.44 14.21 4.53
N VAL A 53 23.54 12.92 4.20
CA VAL A 53 24.17 11.91 5.07
C VAL A 53 25.60 12.30 5.40
N ASN A 54 26.39 12.73 4.42
CA ASN A 54 27.76 13.18 4.64
C ASN A 54 27.86 14.44 5.51
N ILE A 55 26.89 15.36 5.39
CA ILE A 55 26.83 16.56 6.25
C ILE A 55 26.54 16.14 7.70
N VAL A 56 25.52 15.29 7.91
CA VAL A 56 25.14 14.82 9.26
C VAL A 56 26.31 14.10 9.91
N LEU A 57 26.99 13.18 9.21
CA LEU A 57 28.18 12.48 9.71
C LEU A 57 29.34 13.43 10.03
N ARG A 58 29.46 14.56 9.35
CA ARG A 58 30.51 15.56 9.66
C ARG A 58 30.17 16.44 10.85
N ILE A 59 28.90 16.77 11.03
CA ILE A 59 28.43 17.63 12.11
C ILE A 59 28.26 16.84 13.42
N MET A 60 27.87 15.58 13.31
CA MET A 60 27.60 14.69 14.44
C MET A 60 28.40 13.38 14.34
N PRO A 61 29.73 13.43 14.43
CA PRO A 61 30.59 12.26 14.19
C PRO A 61 30.42 11.13 15.20
N ASN A 62 29.73 11.38 16.32
CA ASN A 62 29.42 10.41 17.35
C ASN A 62 27.90 10.10 17.44
N ALA A 63 27.09 10.60 16.50
CA ALA A 63 25.69 10.23 16.46
C ALA A 63 25.58 8.73 16.13
N ASP A 64 24.70 8.05 16.84
CA ASP A 64 24.32 6.69 16.42
C ASP A 64 23.57 6.73 15.08
N LEU A 65 23.53 5.60 14.42
CA LEU A 65 22.93 5.48 13.09
C LEU A 65 21.45 5.90 13.10
N ASN A 66 20.71 5.59 14.17
CA ASN A 66 19.31 5.94 14.32
C ASN A 66 19.10 7.45 14.26
N THR A 67 19.86 8.20 15.07
CA THR A 67 19.79 9.68 15.07
C THR A 67 20.05 10.26 13.67
N ILE A 68 20.98 9.65 12.92
CA ILE A 68 21.29 10.11 11.55
C ILE A 68 20.11 9.83 10.61
N LEU A 69 19.51 8.65 10.72
CA LEU A 69 18.37 8.24 9.90
C LEU A 69 17.13 9.08 10.21
N ASP A 70 16.88 9.37 11.48
CA ASP A 70 15.79 10.24 11.92
C ASP A 70 15.87 11.62 11.25
N VAL A 71 17.05 12.23 11.25
CA VAL A 71 17.27 13.53 10.61
C VAL A 71 17.07 13.44 9.10
N VAL A 72 17.59 12.39 8.45
CA VAL A 72 17.47 12.21 7.00
C VAL A 72 16.04 11.97 6.58
N ALA A 73 15.28 11.15 7.31
CA ALA A 73 13.88 10.89 6.99
C ALA A 73 13.01 12.12 7.27
N PHE A 74 13.28 12.82 8.38
CA PHE A 74 12.60 14.10 8.66
C PHE A 74 12.81 15.10 7.53
N ASP A 75 14.05 15.28 7.06
CA ASP A 75 14.36 16.18 5.97
C ASP A 75 13.75 15.70 4.65
N LEU A 76 13.75 14.38 4.37
CA LEU A 76 13.13 13.80 3.19
C LEU A 76 11.63 14.13 3.12
N VAL A 77 10.92 13.94 4.23
CA VAL A 77 9.48 14.25 4.28
C VAL A 77 9.26 15.76 4.21
N ASN A 78 9.99 16.55 5.00
CA ASN A 78 9.79 17.99 5.09
C ASN A 78 10.20 18.76 3.84
N ASP A 79 11.25 18.32 3.15
CA ASP A 79 11.80 19.05 2.02
C ASP A 79 11.25 18.59 0.67
N TYR A 80 10.76 17.31 0.60
CA TYR A 80 10.34 16.71 -0.65
C TYR A 80 8.96 16.06 -0.60
N MET A 81 8.76 15.07 0.26
CA MET A 81 7.57 14.21 0.19
C MET A 81 6.28 14.98 0.48
N LYS A 82 6.29 15.91 1.44
CA LYS A 82 5.10 16.71 1.78
C LYS A 82 4.55 17.55 0.62
N TYR A 83 5.37 17.82 -0.40
CA TYR A 83 4.93 18.55 -1.59
C TYR A 83 4.40 17.65 -2.70
N SER A 84 4.55 16.32 -2.57
CA SER A 84 4.11 15.36 -3.57
C SER A 84 2.70 14.87 -3.29
N THR A 85 1.72 15.39 -4.01
CA THR A 85 0.32 14.91 -3.91
C THR A 85 0.17 13.43 -4.28
N LEU A 86 1.05 12.91 -5.16
CA LEU A 86 1.08 11.48 -5.49
C LEU A 86 1.43 10.62 -4.27
N LEU A 87 2.47 11.00 -3.52
CA LEU A 87 2.85 10.27 -2.30
C LEU A 87 1.78 10.38 -1.22
N TRP A 88 1.14 11.54 -1.08
CA TRP A 88 -0.01 11.68 -0.20
C TRP A 88 -1.17 10.76 -0.58
N GLY A 89 -1.40 10.50 -1.86
CA GLY A 89 -2.39 9.53 -2.33
C GLY A 89 -2.05 8.08 -1.94
N LEU A 90 -0.82 7.81 -1.49
CA LEU A 90 -0.39 6.50 -0.99
C LEU A 90 -0.34 6.43 0.55
N VAL A 91 -0.63 7.50 1.26
CA VAL A 91 -0.76 7.46 2.73
C VAL A 91 -2.08 6.75 3.09
N PRO A 92 -2.05 5.66 3.88
CA PRO A 92 -3.27 4.96 4.29
C PRO A 92 -4.24 5.90 5.00
N SER A 93 -5.55 5.65 4.83
CA SER A 93 -6.59 6.51 5.41
C SER A 93 -6.49 6.64 6.93
N GLY A 94 -6.04 5.58 7.61
CA GLY A 94 -5.81 5.57 9.05
C GLY A 94 -4.65 6.47 9.52
N ASN A 95 -3.69 6.75 8.64
CA ASN A 95 -2.49 7.55 8.94
C ASN A 95 -2.64 9.01 8.49
N TYR A 96 -3.66 9.32 7.68
CA TYR A 96 -3.76 10.60 7.00
C TYR A 96 -3.87 11.80 7.96
N GLU A 97 -4.80 11.77 8.92
CA GLU A 97 -5.05 12.93 9.79
C GLU A 97 -3.83 13.31 10.65
N PRO A 98 -3.12 12.37 11.32
CA PRO A 98 -1.90 12.69 12.03
C PRO A 98 -0.81 13.30 11.14
N CYS A 99 -0.61 12.74 9.95
CA CYS A 99 0.36 13.24 8.99
C CYS A 99 -0.02 14.63 8.46
N ARG A 100 -1.30 14.84 8.18
CA ARG A 100 -1.85 16.13 7.76
C ARG A 100 -1.60 17.22 8.79
N GLU A 101 -1.87 16.94 10.05
CA GLU A 101 -1.62 17.87 11.16
C GLU A 101 -0.13 18.21 11.29
N MET A 102 0.73 17.24 11.07
CA MET A 102 2.18 17.41 11.19
C MET A 102 2.77 18.26 10.05
N TYR A 103 2.34 18.04 8.80
CA TYR A 103 3.03 18.60 7.64
C TYR A 103 2.27 19.65 6.83
N LEU A 104 0.94 19.70 6.93
CA LEU A 104 0.13 20.48 6.00
C LEU A 104 -0.58 21.68 6.63
N MET A 105 -0.36 21.96 7.91
CA MET A 105 -1.10 23.02 8.60
C MET A 105 -0.58 24.43 8.32
N ASP A 106 0.62 24.57 7.79
CA ASP A 106 1.15 25.87 7.37
C ASP A 106 0.34 26.47 6.21
N ASP A 107 0.17 27.79 6.18
CA ASP A 107 -0.57 28.50 5.12
C ASP A 107 0.07 28.32 3.74
N SER A 108 1.39 28.16 3.66
CA SER A 108 2.11 27.89 2.43
C SER A 108 1.72 26.54 1.81
N MET A 109 1.17 25.63 2.61
CA MET A 109 0.73 24.30 2.19
C MET A 109 -0.74 24.23 1.77
N ALA A 110 -1.46 25.35 1.75
CA ALA A 110 -2.91 25.36 1.53
C ALA A 110 -3.35 24.64 0.25
N VAL A 111 -2.62 24.81 -0.86
CA VAL A 111 -2.93 24.15 -2.14
C VAL A 111 -2.68 22.65 -2.08
N ILE A 112 -1.55 22.24 -1.49
CA ILE A 112 -1.23 20.81 -1.32
C ILE A 112 -2.26 20.17 -0.40
N ARG A 113 -2.61 20.82 0.71
CA ARG A 113 -3.62 20.35 1.65
C ARG A 113 -4.97 20.14 0.98
N GLU A 114 -5.45 21.05 0.15
CA GLU A 114 -6.71 20.90 -0.59
C GLU A 114 -6.68 19.69 -1.52
N GLN A 115 -5.57 19.49 -2.23
CA GLN A 115 -5.40 18.35 -3.14
C GLN A 115 -5.31 17.02 -2.39
N THR A 116 -4.59 16.98 -1.28
CA THR A 116 -4.45 15.76 -0.48
C THR A 116 -5.73 15.42 0.28
N ASP A 117 -6.46 16.42 0.78
CA ASP A 117 -7.80 16.23 1.36
C ASP A 117 -8.77 15.61 0.34
N TRP A 118 -8.66 15.98 -0.95
CA TRP A 118 -9.45 15.37 -2.01
C TRP A 118 -9.08 13.88 -2.21
N PHE A 119 -7.78 13.54 -2.26
CA PHE A 119 -7.33 12.14 -2.36
C PHE A 119 -7.78 11.31 -1.16
N TYR A 120 -7.61 11.83 0.04
CA TYR A 120 -8.06 11.18 1.26
C TYR A 120 -9.57 10.88 1.24
N ASN A 121 -10.37 11.86 0.85
CA ASN A 121 -11.81 11.67 0.73
C ASN A 121 -12.18 10.65 -0.36
N ALA A 122 -11.46 10.63 -1.49
CA ALA A 122 -11.66 9.63 -2.53
C ALA A 122 -11.32 8.22 -2.03
N GLN A 123 -10.20 8.05 -1.34
CA GLN A 123 -9.75 6.80 -0.75
C GLN A 123 -10.76 6.30 0.32
N LYS A 124 -11.13 7.16 1.26
CA LYS A 124 -12.10 6.85 2.31
C LYS A 124 -13.49 6.45 1.78
N ASN A 125 -13.87 6.97 0.63
CA ASN A 125 -15.15 6.66 0.00
C ASN A 125 -15.03 5.64 -1.14
N SER A 126 -13.86 5.03 -1.37
CA SER A 126 -13.63 4.11 -2.48
C SER A 126 -14.63 2.97 -2.52
N ASP A 127 -14.88 2.30 -1.40
CA ASP A 127 -15.84 1.22 -1.27
C ASP A 127 -17.27 1.63 -1.65
N ALA A 128 -17.70 2.79 -1.16
CA ALA A 128 -19.03 3.30 -1.45
C ALA A 128 -19.17 3.64 -2.94
N ASN A 129 -18.15 4.27 -3.52
CA ASN A 129 -18.12 4.64 -4.93
C ASN A 129 -18.11 3.40 -5.84
N ILE A 130 -17.36 2.36 -5.47
CA ILE A 130 -17.31 1.08 -6.20
C ILE A 130 -18.67 0.38 -6.12
N LYS A 131 -19.28 0.29 -4.94
CA LYS A 131 -20.64 -0.28 -4.76
C LYS A 131 -21.67 0.47 -5.57
N GLU A 132 -21.59 1.79 -5.61
CA GLU A 132 -22.48 2.61 -6.43
C GLU A 132 -22.30 2.31 -7.92
N ALA A 133 -21.05 2.28 -8.42
CA ALA A 133 -20.76 1.95 -9.81
C ALA A 133 -21.32 0.56 -10.20
N VAL A 134 -21.12 -0.45 -9.35
CA VAL A 134 -21.69 -1.79 -9.56
C VAL A 134 -23.22 -1.75 -9.59
N SER A 135 -23.85 -0.99 -8.70
CA SER A 135 -25.30 -0.84 -8.65
C SER A 135 -25.88 -0.18 -9.92
N GLN A 136 -25.10 0.67 -10.56
CA GLN A 136 -25.42 1.32 -11.84
C GLN A 136 -25.14 0.43 -13.06
N GLY A 137 -24.68 -0.80 -12.86
CA GLY A 137 -24.42 -1.78 -13.92
C GLY A 137 -23.01 -1.74 -14.50
N VAL A 138 -22.09 -0.97 -13.91
CA VAL A 138 -20.68 -0.99 -14.28
C VAL A 138 -20.08 -2.32 -13.83
N LYS A 139 -19.39 -3.00 -14.73
CA LYS A 139 -18.65 -4.23 -14.40
C LYS A 139 -17.32 -3.84 -13.77
N VAL A 140 -17.11 -4.20 -12.51
CA VAL A 140 -15.89 -3.92 -11.79
C VAL A 140 -15.16 -5.23 -11.50
N PHE A 141 -13.89 -5.29 -11.91
CA PHE A 141 -13.00 -6.42 -11.69
C PHE A 141 -11.77 -5.95 -10.92
N ASP A 142 -11.22 -6.86 -10.15
CA ASP A 142 -10.02 -6.64 -9.37
C ASP A 142 -9.01 -7.76 -9.59
N ILE A 143 -7.74 -7.41 -9.72
CA ILE A 143 -6.61 -8.34 -9.87
C ILE A 143 -5.67 -8.12 -8.70
N VAL A 144 -5.49 -9.15 -7.91
CA VAL A 144 -4.76 -9.12 -6.63
C VAL A 144 -3.65 -10.15 -6.67
N ASP A 145 -2.44 -9.68 -6.45
CA ASP A 145 -1.28 -10.53 -6.20
C ASP A 145 -1.11 -10.73 -4.69
N TYR A 146 -0.74 -11.93 -4.25
CA TYR A 146 -0.67 -12.24 -2.84
C TYR A 146 0.37 -13.32 -2.49
N ASN A 147 0.60 -13.48 -1.19
CA ASN A 147 1.52 -14.44 -0.59
C ASN A 147 3.01 -14.11 -0.84
N VAL A 148 3.31 -12.85 -1.02
CA VAL A 148 4.66 -12.31 -1.00
C VAL A 148 4.76 -11.43 0.25
N PRO A 149 5.86 -11.47 1.03
CA PRO A 149 6.04 -10.58 2.17
C PRO A 149 6.02 -9.12 1.74
N LEU A 150 5.44 -8.26 2.57
CA LEU A 150 5.51 -6.82 2.35
C LEU A 150 6.96 -6.37 2.59
N TYR A 151 7.66 -5.99 1.52
CA TYR A 151 9.07 -5.61 1.58
C TYR A 151 9.93 -6.65 2.30
N GLU A 152 10.41 -7.67 1.60
CA GLU A 152 11.23 -8.79 2.12
C GLU A 152 12.43 -8.37 2.98
N ILE A 153 12.83 -7.11 2.91
CA ILE A 153 13.93 -6.54 3.69
C ILE A 153 13.51 -6.00 5.05
N ILE A 154 12.23 -6.08 5.41
CA ILE A 154 11.69 -5.58 6.69
C ILE A 154 11.21 -6.77 7.50
N ASP A 155 12.03 -7.27 8.41
CA ASP A 155 11.72 -8.46 9.23
C ASP A 155 10.38 -8.35 9.98
N SER A 156 10.04 -7.16 10.47
CA SER A 156 8.77 -6.94 11.18
C SER A 156 7.53 -7.10 10.27
N TRP A 157 7.71 -7.11 8.95
CA TRP A 157 6.66 -7.28 7.96
C TRP A 157 6.69 -8.61 7.22
N ASP A 158 7.56 -9.52 7.59
CA ASP A 158 7.66 -10.87 6.98
C ASP A 158 6.33 -11.62 6.96
N ASP A 159 5.48 -11.35 7.93
CA ASP A 159 4.15 -11.95 8.05
C ASP A 159 3.03 -11.14 7.36
N VAL A 160 3.32 -9.93 6.87
CA VAL A 160 2.30 -9.12 6.19
C VAL A 160 2.10 -9.65 4.78
N ASN A 161 0.94 -10.22 4.51
CA ASN A 161 0.60 -10.74 3.20
C ASN A 161 0.42 -9.58 2.20
N ALA A 162 1.16 -9.64 1.10
CA ALA A 162 1.25 -8.56 0.13
C ALA A 162 1.57 -9.10 -1.27
N ASP A 163 1.77 -8.19 -2.20
CA ASP A 163 2.40 -8.42 -3.50
C ASP A 163 3.90 -8.05 -3.50
N GLY A 164 4.47 -7.79 -2.32
CA GLY A 164 5.84 -7.29 -2.13
C GLY A 164 5.94 -5.78 -1.95
N VAL A 165 4.92 -5.01 -2.32
CA VAL A 165 4.90 -3.53 -2.25
C VAL A 165 3.64 -3.00 -1.58
N ILE A 166 2.47 -3.57 -1.92
CA ILE A 166 1.18 -3.17 -1.35
C ILE A 166 0.58 -4.36 -0.60
N HIS A 167 0.15 -4.13 0.62
CA HIS A 167 -0.45 -5.17 1.46
C HIS A 167 -1.81 -5.63 0.92
N LEU A 168 -2.15 -6.89 1.16
CA LEU A 168 -3.32 -7.56 0.62
C LEU A 168 -4.63 -6.83 0.90
N ASP A 169 -4.80 -6.31 2.11
CA ASP A 169 -6.01 -5.59 2.52
C ASP A 169 -6.30 -4.38 1.60
N SER A 170 -5.25 -3.63 1.23
CA SER A 170 -5.37 -2.49 0.31
C SER A 170 -5.64 -2.93 -1.12
N THR A 171 -4.94 -3.95 -1.63
CA THR A 171 -5.10 -4.40 -3.02
C THR A 171 -6.41 -5.14 -3.27
N SER A 172 -6.91 -5.87 -2.27
CA SER A 172 -8.11 -6.72 -2.36
C SER A 172 -9.38 -6.06 -1.84
N MET A 173 -9.29 -4.79 -1.42
CA MET A 173 -10.44 -4.09 -0.83
C MET A 173 -10.98 -4.81 0.42
N GLY A 174 -10.09 -5.26 1.31
CA GLY A 174 -10.46 -5.82 2.61
C GLY A 174 -10.47 -7.35 2.72
N ALA A 175 -9.87 -8.11 1.78
CA ALA A 175 -9.78 -9.56 1.95
C ALA A 175 -8.83 -9.92 3.10
N TYR A 176 -9.30 -10.80 3.98
CA TYR A 176 -8.59 -11.22 5.18
C TYR A 176 -7.58 -12.33 4.89
N SER A 177 -6.41 -12.24 5.51
CA SER A 177 -5.44 -13.32 5.63
C SER A 177 -4.73 -13.25 6.99
N VAL A 178 -4.14 -14.37 7.43
CA VAL A 178 -3.38 -14.42 8.70
C VAL A 178 -1.89 -14.13 8.50
N GLY A 179 -1.41 -14.12 7.27
CA GLY A 179 -0.01 -13.85 6.96
C GLY A 179 0.49 -14.61 5.74
N VAL A 180 1.77 -14.43 5.44
CA VAL A 180 2.44 -15.09 4.30
C VAL A 180 2.57 -16.58 4.57
N ALA A 181 2.18 -17.40 3.61
CA ALA A 181 2.22 -18.87 3.67
C ALA A 181 1.53 -19.49 4.90
N LYS A 182 0.67 -18.74 5.58
CA LYS A 182 -0.09 -19.20 6.75
C LYS A 182 -1.52 -19.53 6.35
N GLU A 183 -1.89 -20.78 6.54
CA GLU A 183 -3.28 -21.21 6.33
C GLU A 183 -4.21 -20.57 7.36
N LEU A 184 -5.41 -20.22 6.95
CA LEU A 184 -6.49 -19.82 7.85
C LEU A 184 -6.72 -20.93 8.90
N PRO A 185 -7.03 -20.60 10.16
CA PRO A 185 -7.31 -21.58 11.19
C PRO A 185 -8.38 -22.58 10.76
N LYS A 186 -8.25 -23.85 11.16
CA LYS A 186 -9.22 -24.92 10.78
C LYS A 186 -10.65 -24.66 11.26
N ASP A 187 -10.77 -23.86 12.30
CA ASP A 187 -12.05 -23.41 12.90
C ASP A 187 -12.45 -22.01 12.46
N TYR A 188 -11.68 -21.43 11.51
CA TYR A 188 -12.03 -20.14 10.93
C TYR A 188 -13.35 -20.23 10.19
N VAL A 189 -14.23 -19.29 10.49
CA VAL A 189 -15.51 -19.11 9.79
C VAL A 189 -15.59 -17.67 9.34
N SER A 190 -15.74 -17.48 8.05
CA SER A 190 -15.99 -16.14 7.51
C SER A 190 -17.26 -15.54 8.13
N THR A 191 -17.11 -14.37 8.73
CA THR A 191 -18.25 -13.65 9.34
C THR A 191 -18.91 -12.70 8.35
N VAL A 192 -18.30 -12.51 7.19
CA VAL A 192 -18.75 -11.63 6.13
C VAL A 192 -18.96 -12.45 4.87
N ASN A 193 -20.03 -12.19 4.15
CA ASN A 193 -20.26 -12.75 2.81
C ASN A 193 -20.74 -11.62 1.90
N ASN A 194 -19.80 -11.04 1.18
CA ASN A 194 -20.09 -9.99 0.22
C ASN A 194 -20.52 -10.52 -1.15
N CYS A 195 -20.45 -11.84 -1.39
CA CYS A 195 -20.94 -12.44 -2.62
C CYS A 195 -22.36 -12.98 -2.48
N THR A 196 -23.24 -12.55 -3.37
CA THR A 196 -24.63 -13.01 -3.44
C THR A 196 -24.83 -14.17 -4.42
N ASN A 197 -23.81 -14.57 -5.16
CA ASN A 197 -23.88 -15.68 -6.10
C ASN A 197 -23.62 -17.02 -5.40
N PRO A 198 -24.65 -17.89 -5.20
CA PRO A 198 -24.48 -19.15 -4.48
C PRO A 198 -23.65 -20.19 -5.26
N ASN A 199 -23.38 -19.95 -6.54
CA ASN A 199 -22.62 -20.86 -7.38
C ASN A 199 -21.15 -20.43 -7.53
N HIS A 200 -20.74 -19.34 -6.88
CA HIS A 200 -19.38 -18.88 -6.92
C HIS A 200 -18.57 -19.50 -5.77
N ASP A 201 -17.51 -20.20 -6.10
CA ASP A 201 -16.58 -20.75 -5.13
C ASP A 201 -15.54 -19.69 -4.76
N HIS A 202 -15.52 -19.30 -3.50
CA HIS A 202 -14.57 -18.32 -2.95
C HIS A 202 -13.44 -18.98 -2.17
N SER A 203 -13.37 -20.31 -2.20
CA SER A 203 -12.32 -21.01 -1.48
C SER A 203 -10.97 -20.78 -2.16
N ASP A 204 -10.02 -20.24 -1.41
CA ASP A 204 -8.61 -20.31 -1.79
C ASP A 204 -8.16 -21.78 -1.67
N PRO A 205 -7.68 -22.42 -2.76
CA PRO A 205 -7.19 -23.80 -2.70
C PRO A 205 -6.05 -24.03 -1.70
N ARG A 206 -5.40 -22.94 -1.27
CA ARG A 206 -4.31 -22.94 -0.27
C ARG A 206 -4.78 -22.54 1.11
N ASN A 207 -6.04 -22.11 1.24
CA ASN A 207 -6.64 -21.65 2.48
C ASN A 207 -5.85 -20.53 3.19
N ILE A 208 -5.28 -19.59 2.42
CA ILE A 208 -4.51 -18.45 2.95
C ILE A 208 -5.36 -17.19 3.03
N VAL A 209 -6.27 -16.99 2.06
CA VAL A 209 -7.11 -15.79 1.93
C VAL A 209 -8.58 -16.15 2.06
N ASP A 210 -9.33 -15.37 2.84
CA ASP A 210 -10.79 -15.37 2.80
C ASP A 210 -11.29 -14.31 1.81
N ALA A 211 -11.50 -14.72 0.58
CA ALA A 211 -11.97 -13.84 -0.49
C ALA A 211 -13.38 -13.27 -0.24
N ASN A 212 -14.20 -13.90 0.63
CA ASN A 212 -15.55 -13.40 0.97
C ASN A 212 -15.50 -12.06 1.70
N THR A 213 -14.41 -11.77 2.41
CA THR A 213 -14.27 -10.53 3.18
C THR A 213 -13.93 -9.34 2.31
N GLY A 214 -13.35 -9.56 1.12
CA GLY A 214 -13.11 -8.51 0.14
C GLY A 214 -14.39 -7.86 -0.38
N LEU A 215 -14.27 -6.64 -0.89
CA LEU A 215 -15.42 -5.87 -1.40
C LEU A 215 -16.08 -6.51 -2.63
N LEU A 216 -15.28 -7.11 -3.51
CA LEU A 216 -15.69 -7.66 -4.80
C LEU A 216 -15.39 -9.16 -4.94
N PRO A 217 -15.82 -10.03 -4.01
CA PRO A 217 -15.39 -11.42 -3.96
C PRO A 217 -15.78 -12.22 -5.21
N CYS A 218 -16.82 -11.79 -5.96
CA CYS A 218 -17.26 -12.46 -7.18
C CYS A 218 -16.50 -12.04 -8.44
N THR A 219 -15.69 -10.99 -8.39
CA THR A 219 -14.99 -10.42 -9.55
C THR A 219 -13.54 -10.07 -9.25
N THR A 220 -13.00 -10.56 -8.13
CA THR A 220 -11.58 -10.46 -7.78
C THR A 220 -10.85 -11.75 -8.17
N PHE A 221 -9.71 -11.58 -8.86
CA PHE A 221 -8.83 -12.66 -9.30
C PHE A 221 -7.55 -12.62 -8.50
N TYR A 222 -7.26 -13.69 -7.74
CA TYR A 222 -6.10 -13.80 -6.88
C TYR A 222 -4.98 -14.60 -7.53
N PHE A 223 -3.77 -14.02 -7.58
CA PHE A 223 -2.57 -14.63 -8.14
C PHE A 223 -1.56 -14.94 -7.03
N TYR A 224 -1.37 -16.21 -6.77
CA TYR A 224 -0.50 -16.72 -5.71
C TYR A 224 0.98 -16.58 -6.05
N ASN A 225 1.80 -16.09 -5.10
CA ASN A 225 3.23 -15.85 -5.25
C ASN A 225 3.58 -14.96 -6.46
N GLN A 226 2.65 -14.12 -6.86
CA GLN A 226 2.88 -13.11 -7.88
C GLN A 226 3.38 -11.83 -7.19
N ASN A 227 4.47 -11.28 -7.71
CA ASN A 227 5.10 -10.09 -7.15
C ASN A 227 4.71 -8.87 -8.00
N HIS A 228 4.59 -7.72 -7.34
CA HIS A 228 4.16 -6.43 -7.91
C HIS A 228 4.86 -6.07 -9.23
N GLU A 229 6.18 -6.22 -9.28
CA GLU A 229 6.97 -5.85 -10.45
C GLU A 229 6.71 -6.76 -11.66
N SER A 230 6.33 -8.00 -11.43
CA SER A 230 6.13 -9.00 -12.48
C SER A 230 4.69 -9.09 -12.99
N THR A 231 3.73 -8.41 -12.34
CA THR A 231 2.31 -8.40 -12.73
C THR A 231 2.11 -8.00 -14.18
N GLY A 232 2.75 -6.91 -14.61
CA GLY A 232 2.66 -6.41 -15.98
C GLY A 232 3.28 -7.32 -17.06
N SER A 233 4.06 -8.33 -16.66
CA SER A 233 4.65 -9.34 -17.54
C SER A 233 3.93 -10.69 -17.50
N ASN A 234 2.88 -10.83 -16.69
CA ASN A 234 2.10 -12.05 -16.60
C ASN A 234 1.04 -12.10 -17.72
N ASP A 235 1.24 -13.01 -18.67
CA ASP A 235 0.36 -13.15 -19.85
C ASP A 235 -1.11 -13.42 -19.48
N VAL A 236 -1.37 -14.13 -18.37
CA VAL A 236 -2.74 -14.42 -17.91
C VAL A 236 -3.41 -13.14 -17.41
N ILE A 237 -2.70 -12.34 -16.61
CA ILE A 237 -3.19 -11.06 -16.11
C ILE A 237 -3.45 -10.11 -17.28
N MET A 238 -2.48 -9.98 -18.18
CA MET A 238 -2.61 -9.09 -19.33
C MET A 238 -3.76 -9.49 -20.26
N LYS A 239 -4.04 -10.78 -20.36
CA LYS A 239 -5.20 -11.29 -21.09
C LYS A 239 -6.52 -10.91 -20.40
N LEU A 240 -6.62 -11.11 -19.08
CA LEU A 240 -7.81 -10.72 -18.31
C LEU A 240 -8.11 -9.23 -18.41
N VAL A 241 -7.07 -8.38 -18.40
CA VAL A 241 -7.23 -6.92 -18.57
C VAL A 241 -7.75 -6.55 -19.95
N SER A 242 -7.36 -7.31 -20.98
CA SER A 242 -7.70 -7.00 -22.39
C SER A 242 -9.08 -7.52 -22.84
N GLU A 243 -9.63 -8.51 -22.18
CA GLU A 243 -10.94 -9.12 -22.47
C GLU A 243 -12.08 -8.38 -21.73
#